data_bfcff3d092f866385bb29974b2b76f1b
#
_entry.id   bfcff3d092f866385bb29974b2b76f1b
#
_cell.length_a   1.000
_cell.length_b   1.000
_cell.length_c   1.000
_cell.angle_alpha   90.00
_cell.angle_beta   90.00
_cell.angle_gamma   90.00
#
_symmetry.space_group_name_H-M   'P 1'
#
loop_
_entity.id
_entity.type
_entity.pdbx_description
1 polymer ?
#
loop_
_entity_poly.entity_id
_entity_poly.type
_entity_poly.pdbx_seq_one_letter_code
_entity_poly.pdbx_strand_id
1 'polypeptide(L)'
;MLRSRNIRRALRRRECMRELRQMTLTEDRSAPEAEQTATAQSAARHAMIVSQLRTNGISEPWVLSAMARIPREDFVPETMRQAAYIDRAIPLGNGRMLAAPVVHGLMLAEAAPTPADKALLVGNGEGYLAALLRPLVGALDAVDPAAASGPVDDGGYSLIVIDGAVEELPDALCARLAEGGRIVTGLVLRGVTRLATGCKTAGAVSLLPLAELGIPALPEFAAPKRWSF
;
A
#
# COMPACT_ATOMS: atom_id res chain seq x y z
N MET A 1 -60.45 -35.80 27.92
CA MET A 1 -59.00 -35.80 27.69
C MET A 1 -58.51 -35.10 26.38
N LEU A 2 -59.35 -34.48 25.56
CA LEU A 2 -58.99 -33.86 24.28
C LEU A 2 -58.60 -32.37 24.37
N ARG A 3 -59.02 -31.63 25.42
CA ARG A 3 -58.70 -30.18 25.54
C ARG A 3 -57.26 -29.87 25.93
N SER A 4 -56.56 -30.77 26.61
CA SER A 4 -55.14 -30.53 27.05
C SER A 4 -54.11 -30.67 25.95
N ARG A 5 -54.38 -31.44 24.88
CA ARG A 5 -53.45 -31.62 23.76
C ARG A 5 -53.39 -30.41 22.81
N ASN A 6 -54.48 -29.69 22.63
CA ASN A 6 -54.55 -28.53 21.78
C ASN A 6 -53.83 -27.30 22.37
N ILE A 7 -53.87 -27.14 23.69
CA ILE A 7 -53.19 -26.04 24.39
C ILE A 7 -51.66 -26.18 24.29
N ARG A 8 -51.15 -27.40 24.49
CA ARG A 8 -49.70 -27.65 24.37
C ARG A 8 -49.17 -27.46 22.93
N ARG A 9 -49.98 -27.75 21.91
CA ARG A 9 -49.63 -27.56 20.50
C ARG A 9 -49.63 -26.07 20.11
N ALA A 10 -50.52 -25.27 20.70
CA ALA A 10 -50.57 -23.82 20.51
C ALA A 10 -49.39 -23.10 21.19
N LEU A 11 -48.98 -23.55 22.37
CA LEU A 11 -47.84 -23.01 23.10
C LEU A 11 -46.52 -23.27 22.36
N ARG A 12 -46.28 -24.50 21.87
CA ARG A 12 -45.08 -24.82 21.05
C ARG A 12 -45.00 -24.04 19.74
N ARG A 13 -46.16 -23.75 19.08
CA ARG A 13 -46.18 -22.88 17.90
C ARG A 13 -45.80 -21.42 18.23
N ARG A 14 -46.22 -20.93 19.40
CA ARG A 14 -45.85 -19.56 19.82
C ARG A 14 -44.37 -19.45 20.21
N GLU A 15 -43.80 -20.47 20.84
CA GLU A 15 -42.36 -20.51 21.15
C GLU A 15 -41.53 -20.62 19.88
N CYS A 16 -41.85 -21.51 18.96
CA CYS A 16 -41.19 -21.65 17.67
C CYS A 16 -41.25 -20.36 16.82
N MET A 17 -42.40 -19.66 16.84
CA MET A 17 -42.53 -18.35 16.15
C MET A 17 -41.78 -17.23 16.86
N ARG A 18 -41.51 -17.36 18.16
CA ARG A 18 -40.74 -16.41 18.94
C ARG A 18 -39.22 -16.59 18.68
N GLU A 19 -38.77 -17.85 18.58
CA GLU A 19 -37.37 -18.19 18.20
C GLU A 19 -37.08 -17.81 16.77
N LEU A 20 -37.99 -18.08 15.81
CA LEU A 20 -37.86 -17.63 14.42
C LEU A 20 -37.78 -16.09 14.29
N ARG A 21 -38.56 -15.36 15.10
CA ARG A 21 -38.50 -13.90 15.13
C ARG A 21 -37.21 -13.36 15.76
N GLN A 22 -36.62 -14.08 16.72
CA GLN A 22 -35.31 -13.70 17.29
C GLN A 22 -34.18 -13.99 16.35
N MET A 23 -34.20 -15.07 15.55
CA MET A 23 -33.23 -15.38 14.54
C MET A 23 -33.23 -14.36 13.38
N THR A 24 -34.40 -13.92 12.91
CA THR A 24 -34.50 -12.89 11.85
C THR A 24 -34.12 -11.48 12.30
N LEU A 25 -34.15 -11.20 13.62
CA LEU A 25 -33.72 -9.89 14.15
C LEU A 25 -32.21 -9.80 14.41
N THR A 26 -31.50 -10.94 14.40
CA THR A 26 -30.03 -10.96 14.58
C THR A 26 -29.26 -10.88 13.26
N GLU A 27 -29.84 -11.27 12.13
CA GLU A 27 -29.21 -11.21 10.81
C GLU A 27 -29.30 -9.83 10.14
N ASP A 28 -30.20 -8.95 10.54
CA ASP A 28 -30.48 -7.68 9.85
C ASP A 28 -29.74 -6.46 10.46
N ARG A 29 -28.91 -6.65 11.49
CA ARG A 29 -28.14 -5.55 12.12
C ARG A 29 -26.74 -5.35 11.56
N SER A 30 -26.15 -6.37 10.94
CA SER A 30 -24.79 -6.29 10.41
C SER A 30 -24.73 -5.70 8.98
N ALA A 31 -25.78 -5.88 8.18
CA ALA A 31 -25.84 -5.34 6.82
C ALA A 31 -25.79 -3.79 6.76
N PRO A 32 -26.57 -3.03 7.55
CA PRO A 32 -26.51 -1.57 7.52
C PRO A 32 -25.18 -1.00 8.05
N GLU A 33 -24.52 -1.66 8.99
CA GLU A 33 -23.22 -1.20 9.52
C GLU A 33 -22.10 -1.39 8.50
N ALA A 34 -22.07 -2.50 7.78
CA ALA A 34 -21.08 -2.76 6.73
C ALA A 34 -21.24 -1.78 5.55
N GLU A 35 -22.46 -1.50 5.14
CA GLU A 35 -22.76 -0.55 4.07
C GLU A 35 -22.39 0.90 4.46
N GLN A 36 -22.69 1.30 5.68
CA GLN A 36 -22.30 2.60 6.23
C GLN A 36 -20.77 2.74 6.31
N THR A 37 -20.06 1.69 6.73
CA THR A 37 -18.60 1.66 6.78
C THR A 37 -17.99 1.79 5.39
N ALA A 38 -18.49 1.04 4.40
CA ALA A 38 -18.02 1.11 3.01
C ALA A 38 -18.25 2.51 2.40
N THR A 39 -19.39 3.13 2.70
CA THR A 39 -19.70 4.50 2.26
C THR A 39 -18.76 5.52 2.90
N ALA A 40 -18.47 5.39 4.20
CA ALA A 40 -17.54 6.27 4.92
C ALA A 40 -16.10 6.12 4.38
N GLN A 41 -15.64 4.92 4.09
CA GLN A 41 -14.32 4.66 3.49
C GLN A 41 -14.22 5.23 2.08
N SER A 42 -15.26 5.10 1.27
CA SER A 42 -15.32 5.72 -0.06
C SER A 42 -15.24 7.25 0.02
N ALA A 43 -15.95 7.87 0.94
CA ALA A 43 -15.89 9.31 1.18
C ALA A 43 -14.49 9.75 1.66
N ALA A 44 -13.87 8.99 2.57
CA ALA A 44 -12.52 9.26 3.06
C ALA A 44 -11.47 9.15 1.94
N ARG A 45 -11.59 8.16 1.05
CA ARG A 45 -10.75 8.00 -0.14
C ARG A 45 -10.88 9.19 -1.08
N HIS A 46 -12.10 9.64 -1.35
CA HIS A 46 -12.33 10.82 -2.16
C HIS A 46 -11.73 12.09 -1.51
N ALA A 47 -11.92 12.26 -0.21
CA ALA A 47 -11.34 13.37 0.53
C ALA A 47 -9.80 13.36 0.47
N MET A 48 -9.14 12.20 0.61
CA MET A 48 -7.70 12.04 0.42
C MET A 48 -7.25 12.55 -0.95
N ILE A 49 -7.94 12.18 -2.03
CA ILE A 49 -7.59 12.61 -3.38
C ILE A 49 -7.67 14.13 -3.52
N VAL A 50 -8.74 14.73 -3.02
CA VAL A 50 -8.99 16.17 -3.20
C VAL A 50 -8.12 17.02 -2.26
N SER A 51 -8.00 16.63 -0.99
CA SER A 51 -7.40 17.47 0.05
C SER A 51 -5.94 17.15 0.36
N GLN A 52 -5.44 15.97 -0.08
CA GLN A 52 -4.04 15.59 0.15
C GLN A 52 -3.28 15.47 -1.18
N LEU A 53 -3.72 14.62 -2.11
CA LEU A 53 -2.95 14.35 -3.33
C LEU A 53 -2.85 15.60 -4.21
N ARG A 54 -3.96 16.20 -4.56
CA ARG A 54 -3.98 17.40 -5.44
C ARG A 54 -3.29 18.60 -4.83
N THR A 55 -3.43 18.81 -3.53
CA THR A 55 -2.78 19.93 -2.81
C THR A 55 -1.26 19.75 -2.68
N ASN A 56 -0.77 18.52 -2.79
CA ASN A 56 0.67 18.19 -2.86
C ASN A 56 1.19 18.06 -4.30
N GLY A 57 0.45 18.58 -5.30
CA GLY A 57 0.91 18.68 -6.69
C GLY A 57 0.68 17.43 -7.54
N ILE A 58 0.04 16.39 -7.01
CA ILE A 58 -0.29 15.18 -7.79
C ILE A 58 -1.52 15.51 -8.65
N SER A 59 -1.29 15.72 -9.94
CA SER A 59 -2.31 16.14 -10.90
C SER A 59 -2.56 15.11 -12.02
N GLU A 60 -1.70 14.11 -12.14
CA GLU A 60 -1.78 13.07 -13.16
C GLU A 60 -3.09 12.28 -13.03
N PRO A 61 -3.99 12.34 -14.05
CA PRO A 61 -5.30 11.69 -13.94
C PRO A 61 -5.21 10.18 -13.72
N TRP A 62 -4.18 9.54 -14.25
CA TRP A 62 -3.96 8.10 -14.10
C TRP A 62 -3.53 7.72 -12.67
N VAL A 63 -2.69 8.53 -11.98
CA VAL A 63 -2.34 8.32 -10.56
C VAL A 63 -3.58 8.45 -9.69
N LEU A 64 -4.31 9.56 -9.84
CA LEU A 64 -5.54 9.80 -9.07
C LEU A 64 -6.58 8.70 -9.30
N SER A 65 -6.73 8.23 -10.55
CA SER A 65 -7.64 7.14 -10.90
C SER A 65 -7.19 5.79 -10.31
N ALA A 66 -5.91 5.48 -10.30
CA ALA A 66 -5.38 4.26 -9.69
C ALA A 66 -5.67 4.26 -8.18
N MET A 67 -5.35 5.34 -7.49
CA MET A 67 -5.56 5.47 -6.05
C MET A 67 -7.04 5.58 -5.65
N ALA A 68 -7.91 6.04 -6.57
CA ALA A 68 -9.36 6.04 -6.36
C ALA A 68 -9.95 4.62 -6.40
N ARG A 69 -9.40 3.74 -7.25
CA ARG A 69 -9.92 2.37 -7.47
C ARG A 69 -9.48 1.38 -6.42
N ILE A 70 -8.28 1.53 -5.86
CA ILE A 70 -7.70 0.55 -4.94
C ILE A 70 -7.97 0.97 -3.50
N PRO A 71 -8.77 0.20 -2.74
CA PRO A 71 -9.09 0.52 -1.36
C PRO A 71 -7.87 0.31 -0.46
N ARG A 72 -7.34 1.41 0.06
CA ARG A 72 -6.13 1.41 0.90
C ARG A 72 -6.36 0.71 2.24
N GLU A 73 -7.59 0.73 2.75
CA GLU A 73 -8.02 0.05 3.97
C GLU A 73 -7.86 -1.48 3.94
N ASP A 74 -7.74 -2.07 2.76
CA ASP A 74 -7.51 -3.52 2.62
C ASP A 74 -6.04 -3.92 2.88
N PHE A 75 -5.14 -2.92 2.93
CA PHE A 75 -3.70 -3.12 3.09
C PHE A 75 -3.18 -2.70 4.48
N VAL A 76 -4.07 -2.46 5.42
CA VAL A 76 -3.73 -2.12 6.81
C VAL A 76 -4.39 -3.09 7.79
N PRO A 77 -3.84 -3.26 9.00
CA PRO A 77 -4.49 -4.04 10.04
C PRO A 77 -5.91 -3.51 10.32
N GLU A 78 -6.83 -4.39 10.69
CA GLU A 78 -8.24 -4.05 10.93
C GLU A 78 -8.40 -2.88 11.91
N THR A 79 -7.60 -2.84 12.96
CA THR A 79 -7.58 -1.76 13.95
C THR A 79 -7.16 -0.40 13.37
N MET A 80 -6.54 -0.39 12.19
CA MET A 80 -6.04 0.81 11.52
C MET A 80 -6.88 1.22 10.29
N ARG A 81 -7.94 0.47 9.94
CA ARG A 81 -8.77 0.74 8.75
C ARG A 81 -9.36 2.15 8.72
N GLN A 82 -9.79 2.67 9.86
CA GLN A 82 -10.32 4.04 9.95
C GLN A 82 -9.25 5.11 9.70
N ALA A 83 -7.99 4.78 9.93
CA ALA A 83 -6.85 5.67 9.71
C ALA A 83 -6.20 5.50 8.33
N ALA A 84 -6.71 4.61 7.48
CA ALA A 84 -6.10 4.25 6.19
C ALA A 84 -5.85 5.45 5.26
N TYR A 85 -6.67 6.49 5.37
CA TYR A 85 -6.67 7.66 4.48
C TYR A 85 -6.08 8.93 5.10
N ILE A 86 -5.50 8.85 6.31
CA ILE A 86 -4.80 10.00 6.90
C ILE A 86 -3.41 10.15 6.25
N ASP A 87 -2.92 11.39 6.18
CA ASP A 87 -1.63 11.71 5.54
C ASP A 87 -0.45 11.44 6.47
N ARG A 88 -0.29 10.18 6.83
CA ARG A 88 0.87 9.68 7.59
C ARG A 88 1.13 8.20 7.32
N ALA A 89 2.33 7.74 7.66
CA ALA A 89 2.67 6.32 7.61
C ALA A 89 1.91 5.52 8.69
N ILE A 90 1.50 4.30 8.34
CA ILE A 90 0.70 3.40 9.19
C ILE A 90 1.54 2.15 9.50
N PRO A 91 1.66 1.76 10.78
CA PRO A 91 2.33 0.51 11.15
C PRO A 91 1.58 -0.71 10.60
N LEU A 92 2.31 -1.60 9.93
CA LEU A 92 1.80 -2.89 9.42
C LEU A 92 2.18 -4.08 10.32
N GLY A 93 2.99 -3.83 11.35
CA GLY A 93 3.63 -4.85 12.17
C GLY A 93 5.04 -5.22 11.68
N ASN A 94 5.77 -5.97 12.50
CA ASN A 94 7.13 -6.46 12.21
C ASN A 94 8.11 -5.37 11.71
N GLY A 95 7.97 -4.13 12.20
CA GLY A 95 8.79 -3.00 11.78
C GLY A 95 8.46 -2.43 10.39
N ARG A 96 7.47 -2.98 9.69
CA ARG A 96 7.01 -2.49 8.38
C ARG A 96 5.97 -1.39 8.53
N MET A 97 6.02 -0.46 7.59
CA MET A 97 5.11 0.69 7.54
C MET A 97 4.46 0.79 6.16
N LEU A 98 3.21 1.18 6.09
CA LEU A 98 2.60 1.67 4.87
C LEU A 98 2.85 3.18 4.80
N ALA A 99 3.55 3.66 3.79
CA ALA A 99 3.87 5.07 3.64
C ALA A 99 2.60 5.93 3.48
N ALA A 100 2.68 7.24 3.75
CA ALA A 100 1.54 8.15 3.57
C ALA A 100 0.99 8.13 2.14
N PRO A 101 -0.30 8.41 1.91
CA PRO A 101 -0.88 8.45 0.55
C PRO A 101 -0.12 9.36 -0.42
N VAL A 102 0.29 10.53 0.04
CA VAL A 102 1.06 11.48 -0.77
C VAL A 102 2.39 10.89 -1.24
N VAL A 103 3.07 10.12 -0.39
CA VAL A 103 4.33 9.44 -0.76
C VAL A 103 4.12 8.49 -1.94
N HIS A 104 3.12 7.59 -1.85
CA HIS A 104 2.84 6.66 -2.94
C HIS A 104 2.38 7.37 -4.22
N GLY A 105 1.60 8.43 -4.09
CA GLY A 105 1.15 9.22 -5.24
C GLY A 105 2.32 9.89 -5.98
N LEU A 106 3.25 10.50 -5.24
CA LEU A 106 4.45 11.11 -5.80
C LEU A 106 5.41 10.06 -6.34
N MET A 107 5.59 8.92 -5.67
CA MET A 107 6.39 7.80 -6.19
C MET A 107 5.87 7.29 -7.53
N LEU A 108 4.55 7.14 -7.67
CA LEU A 108 3.94 6.75 -8.94
C LEU A 108 4.16 7.80 -10.04
N ALA A 109 3.94 9.08 -9.73
CA ALA A 109 4.14 10.17 -10.69
C ALA A 109 5.59 10.19 -11.20
N GLU A 110 6.58 10.10 -10.30
CA GLU A 110 8.00 10.06 -10.67
C GLU A 110 8.40 8.76 -11.39
N ALA A 111 7.82 7.62 -10.99
CA ALA A 111 8.09 6.36 -11.67
C ALA A 111 7.55 6.33 -13.09
N ALA A 112 6.46 7.07 -13.37
CA ALA A 112 5.80 7.13 -14.68
C ALA A 112 5.72 5.74 -15.36
N PRO A 113 5.12 4.72 -14.68
CA PRO A 113 5.10 3.35 -15.18
C PRO A 113 4.34 3.23 -16.51
N THR A 114 4.80 2.34 -17.38
CA THR A 114 4.20 2.07 -18.68
C THR A 114 3.98 0.58 -18.89
N PRO A 115 3.05 0.17 -19.78
CA PRO A 115 2.87 -1.23 -20.13
C PRO A 115 4.10 -1.91 -20.77
N ALA A 116 5.10 -1.14 -21.20
CA ALA A 116 6.36 -1.67 -21.71
C ALA A 116 7.37 -1.99 -20.60
N ASP A 117 7.12 -1.57 -19.37
CA ASP A 117 8.06 -1.78 -18.27
C ASP A 117 8.03 -3.22 -17.75
N LYS A 118 9.22 -3.80 -17.60
CA LYS A 118 9.52 -4.87 -16.66
C LYS A 118 9.94 -4.19 -15.35
N ALA A 119 9.08 -4.21 -14.36
CA ALA A 119 9.29 -3.49 -13.09
C ALA A 119 9.69 -4.45 -11.96
N LEU A 120 10.57 -3.99 -11.07
CA LEU A 120 10.89 -4.61 -9.79
C LEU A 120 10.40 -3.71 -8.66
N LEU A 121 9.55 -4.26 -7.80
CA LEU A 121 9.19 -3.65 -6.52
C LEU A 121 10.07 -4.23 -5.41
N VAL A 122 10.81 -3.37 -4.72
CA VAL A 122 11.46 -3.73 -3.46
C VAL A 122 10.52 -3.36 -2.33
N GLY A 123 9.80 -4.37 -1.81
CA GLY A 123 8.74 -4.19 -0.83
C GLY A 123 7.81 -5.39 -0.76
N ASN A 124 6.62 -5.18 -0.20
CA ASN A 124 5.62 -6.25 -0.14
C ASN A 124 4.91 -6.42 -1.49
N GLY A 125 5.09 -7.57 -2.13
CA GLY A 125 4.46 -7.93 -3.42
C GLY A 125 2.93 -8.01 -3.39
N GLU A 126 2.34 -8.17 -2.21
CA GLU A 126 0.89 -8.14 -1.96
C GLU A 126 0.45 -6.82 -1.28
N GLY A 127 1.36 -5.84 -1.19
CA GLY A 127 1.10 -4.54 -0.57
C GLY A 127 0.39 -3.55 -1.48
N TYR A 128 0.04 -2.40 -0.91
CA TYR A 128 -0.70 -1.34 -1.59
C TYR A 128 0.04 -0.81 -2.84
N LEU A 129 1.35 -0.56 -2.73
CA LEU A 129 2.13 -0.07 -3.87
C LEU A 129 2.22 -1.12 -4.99
N ALA A 130 2.31 -2.42 -4.66
CA ALA A 130 2.24 -3.49 -5.65
C ALA A 130 0.88 -3.51 -6.38
N ALA A 131 -0.22 -3.36 -5.63
CA ALA A 131 -1.56 -3.30 -6.20
C ALA A 131 -1.74 -2.09 -7.14
N LEU A 132 -1.13 -0.95 -6.81
CA LEU A 132 -1.12 0.24 -7.66
C LEU A 132 -0.29 0.05 -8.94
N LEU A 133 0.90 -0.57 -8.84
CA LEU A 133 1.83 -0.73 -9.97
C LEU A 133 1.40 -1.83 -10.95
N ARG A 134 0.87 -2.94 -10.44
CA ARG A 134 0.55 -4.15 -11.24
C ARG A 134 -0.27 -3.87 -12.51
N PRO A 135 -1.32 -3.05 -12.50
CA PRO A 135 -2.09 -2.75 -13.71
C PRO A 135 -1.43 -1.72 -14.64
N LEU A 136 -0.30 -1.13 -14.25
CA LEU A 136 0.36 -0.03 -14.97
C LEU A 136 1.60 -0.47 -15.74
N VAL A 137 2.13 -1.66 -15.45
CA VAL A 137 3.37 -2.20 -16.04
C VAL A 137 3.10 -3.50 -16.80
N GLY A 138 3.99 -3.88 -17.70
CA GLY A 138 3.88 -5.12 -18.45
C GLY A 138 4.21 -6.36 -17.63
N ALA A 139 5.16 -6.23 -16.70
CA ALA A 139 5.51 -7.27 -15.73
C ALA A 139 5.93 -6.62 -14.40
N LEU A 140 5.52 -7.20 -13.28
CA LEU A 140 5.89 -6.77 -11.94
C LEU A 140 6.42 -7.96 -11.14
N ASP A 141 7.71 -7.92 -10.86
CA ASP A 141 8.34 -8.78 -9.88
C ASP A 141 8.45 -8.03 -8.54
N ALA A 142 8.45 -8.76 -7.44
CA ALA A 142 8.59 -8.17 -6.12
C ALA A 142 9.63 -8.94 -5.30
N VAL A 143 10.42 -8.21 -4.52
CA VAL A 143 11.43 -8.77 -3.62
C VAL A 143 11.31 -8.10 -2.25
N ASP A 144 11.37 -8.90 -1.18
CA ASP A 144 11.45 -8.34 0.17
C ASP A 144 12.76 -7.55 0.34
N PRO A 145 12.75 -6.38 1.02
CA PRO A 145 13.96 -5.59 1.25
C PRO A 145 15.13 -6.38 1.84
N ALA A 146 14.88 -7.34 2.72
CA ALA A 146 15.93 -8.17 3.31
C ALA A 146 16.62 -9.08 2.27
N ALA A 147 15.92 -9.46 1.20
CA ALA A 147 16.46 -10.30 0.12
C ALA A 147 17.00 -9.47 -1.06
N ALA A 148 16.74 -8.17 -1.09
CA ALA A 148 17.03 -7.33 -2.25
C ALA A 148 18.53 -7.16 -2.54
N SER A 149 19.39 -7.28 -1.51
CA SER A 149 20.85 -7.27 -1.63
C SER A 149 21.46 -8.64 -2.01
N GLY A 150 20.63 -9.67 -2.15
CA GLY A 150 21.06 -11.01 -2.51
C GLY A 150 21.52 -11.14 -3.96
N PRO A 151 21.89 -12.39 -4.38
CA PRO A 151 22.37 -12.66 -5.74
C PRO A 151 21.41 -12.14 -6.81
N VAL A 152 21.96 -11.70 -7.92
CA VAL A 152 21.18 -11.24 -9.08
C VAL A 152 20.91 -12.43 -9.99
N ASP A 153 19.73 -13.03 -9.86
CA ASP A 153 19.33 -14.16 -10.71
C ASP A 153 18.71 -13.68 -12.02
N ASP A 154 18.00 -12.55 -12.00
CA ASP A 154 17.34 -11.96 -13.15
C ASP A 154 17.52 -10.43 -13.10
N GLY A 155 17.94 -9.84 -14.20
CA GLY A 155 18.14 -8.40 -14.35
C GLY A 155 17.28 -7.83 -15.49
N GLY A 156 17.68 -6.67 -15.97
CA GLY A 156 17.05 -6.03 -17.12
C GLY A 156 15.72 -5.34 -16.79
N TYR A 157 15.52 -4.94 -15.53
CA TYR A 157 14.37 -4.13 -15.15
C TYR A 157 14.50 -2.72 -15.72
N SER A 158 13.48 -2.26 -16.43
CA SER A 158 13.40 -0.87 -16.91
C SER A 158 12.96 0.09 -15.82
N LEU A 159 12.31 -0.43 -14.76
CA LEU A 159 11.85 0.33 -13.60
C LEU A 159 12.12 -0.44 -12.32
N ILE A 160 12.73 0.22 -11.32
CA ILE A 160 12.80 -0.27 -9.95
C ILE A 160 12.07 0.74 -9.06
N VAL A 161 11.16 0.27 -8.21
CA VAL A 161 10.51 1.09 -7.18
C VAL A 161 10.80 0.48 -5.82
N ILE A 162 11.32 1.27 -4.89
CA ILE A 162 11.59 0.83 -3.51
C ILE A 162 10.56 1.47 -2.59
N ASP A 163 9.73 0.66 -1.94
CA ASP A 163 8.66 1.10 -1.02
C ASP A 163 9.23 1.49 0.35
N GLY A 164 10.01 2.55 0.36
CA GLY A 164 10.68 3.07 1.54
C GLY A 164 11.87 3.96 1.20
N ALA A 165 12.61 4.39 2.22
CA ALA A 165 13.80 5.19 2.07
C ALA A 165 15.07 4.39 2.38
N VAL A 166 16.10 4.55 1.54
CA VAL A 166 17.41 3.93 1.66
C VAL A 166 18.44 4.97 2.11
N GLU A 167 19.43 4.59 2.92
CA GLU A 167 20.61 5.41 3.16
C GLU A 167 21.67 5.17 2.06
N GLU A 168 21.83 3.90 1.67
CA GLU A 168 22.70 3.50 0.56
C GLU A 168 21.93 2.57 -0.39
N LEU A 169 22.10 2.79 -1.69
CA LEU A 169 21.50 1.92 -2.71
C LEU A 169 22.43 0.73 -2.95
N PRO A 170 21.98 -0.52 -2.70
CA PRO A 170 22.84 -1.69 -2.89
C PRO A 170 23.28 -1.88 -4.36
N ASP A 171 24.54 -2.22 -4.58
CA ASP A 171 25.09 -2.54 -5.90
C ASP A 171 24.30 -3.65 -6.60
N ALA A 172 23.79 -4.63 -5.84
CA ALA A 172 22.95 -5.71 -6.36
C ALA A 172 21.66 -5.19 -7.01
N LEU A 173 21.04 -4.13 -6.47
CA LEU A 173 19.87 -3.48 -7.09
C LEU A 173 20.26 -2.69 -8.33
N CYS A 174 21.40 -1.97 -8.27
CA CYS A 174 21.96 -1.27 -9.44
C CYS A 174 22.25 -2.24 -10.59
N ALA A 175 22.78 -3.43 -10.28
CA ALA A 175 23.06 -4.46 -11.27
C ALA A 175 21.79 -4.98 -11.97
N ARG A 176 20.67 -5.11 -11.24
CA ARG A 176 19.39 -5.55 -11.80
C ARG A 176 18.73 -4.54 -12.74
N LEU A 177 19.04 -3.24 -12.58
CA LEU A 177 18.49 -2.19 -13.44
C LEU A 177 19.12 -2.26 -14.83
N ALA A 178 18.31 -2.20 -15.88
CA ALA A 178 18.75 -2.11 -17.26
C ALA A 178 19.48 -0.79 -17.53
N GLU A 179 20.34 -0.76 -18.52
CA GLU A 179 20.93 0.52 -19.01
C GLU A 179 19.79 1.42 -19.52
N GLY A 180 19.79 2.69 -19.10
CA GLY A 180 18.68 3.61 -19.32
C GLY A 180 17.44 3.37 -18.43
N GLY A 181 17.46 2.32 -17.61
CA GLY A 181 16.39 2.04 -16.65
C GLY A 181 16.35 3.09 -15.54
N ARG A 182 15.16 3.29 -14.96
CA ARG A 182 14.92 4.28 -13.91
C ARG A 182 14.59 3.64 -12.56
N ILE A 183 14.92 4.34 -11.49
CA ILE A 183 14.66 3.92 -10.11
C ILE A 183 13.99 5.06 -9.35
N VAL A 184 13.00 4.72 -8.52
CA VAL A 184 12.34 5.66 -7.61
C VAL A 184 12.37 5.08 -6.21
N THR A 185 12.76 5.89 -5.24
CA THR A 185 12.93 5.50 -3.84
C THR A 185 12.82 6.72 -2.91
N GLY A 186 12.73 6.48 -1.62
CA GLY A 186 13.13 7.46 -0.62
C GLY A 186 14.65 7.43 -0.44
N LEU A 187 15.27 8.58 -0.22
CA LEU A 187 16.69 8.71 0.11
C LEU A 187 16.83 9.39 1.47
N VAL A 188 17.61 8.80 2.37
CA VAL A 188 17.94 9.39 3.66
C VAL A 188 19.19 10.22 3.53
N LEU A 189 19.07 11.53 3.70
CA LEU A 189 20.21 12.45 3.68
C LEU A 189 20.25 13.26 4.99
N ARG A 190 21.31 13.06 5.77
CA ARG A 190 21.49 13.75 7.06
C ARG A 190 20.29 13.60 8.01
N GLY A 191 19.71 12.39 8.06
CA GLY A 191 18.56 12.08 8.91
C GLY A 191 17.20 12.57 8.37
N VAL A 192 17.15 13.18 7.19
CA VAL A 192 15.91 13.62 6.53
C VAL A 192 15.63 12.73 5.32
N THR A 193 14.39 12.27 5.20
CA THR A 193 13.97 11.46 4.05
C THR A 193 13.46 12.35 2.91
N ARG A 194 13.87 12.04 1.70
CA ARG A 194 13.48 12.73 0.46
C ARG A 194 13.05 11.74 -0.59
N LEU A 195 12.03 12.07 -1.35
CA LEU A 195 11.79 11.36 -2.60
C LEU A 195 12.99 11.54 -3.52
N ALA A 196 13.41 10.47 -4.17
CA ALA A 196 14.52 10.50 -5.10
C ALA A 196 14.21 9.65 -6.33
N THR A 197 14.66 10.12 -7.47
CA THR A 197 14.66 9.39 -8.73
C THR A 197 16.08 9.23 -9.26
N GLY A 198 16.31 8.22 -10.09
CA GLY A 198 17.61 8.00 -10.71
C GLY A 198 17.48 7.23 -12.01
N CYS A 199 18.55 7.25 -12.79
CA CYS A 199 18.69 6.51 -14.03
C CYS A 199 20.04 5.80 -14.06
N LYS A 200 20.09 4.61 -14.65
CA LYS A 200 21.35 3.92 -14.92
C LYS A 200 21.95 4.42 -16.22
N THR A 201 23.15 4.96 -16.14
CA THR A 201 23.89 5.46 -17.30
C THR A 201 25.34 5.01 -17.20
N ALA A 202 25.83 4.38 -18.24
CA ALA A 202 27.20 3.82 -18.33
C ALA A 202 27.52 2.87 -17.13
N GLY A 203 26.52 2.06 -16.75
CA GLY A 203 26.64 1.07 -15.67
C GLY A 203 26.46 1.64 -14.25
N ALA A 204 26.41 2.95 -14.06
CA ALA A 204 26.24 3.60 -12.76
C ALA A 204 24.84 4.15 -12.57
N VAL A 205 24.33 4.09 -11.34
CA VAL A 205 23.05 4.69 -10.93
C VAL A 205 23.35 5.90 -10.07
N SER A 206 22.78 7.05 -10.45
CA SER A 206 22.86 8.28 -9.66
C SER A 206 21.46 8.69 -9.21
N LEU A 207 21.28 8.90 -7.90
CA LEU A 207 20.00 9.35 -7.33
C LEU A 207 19.99 10.88 -7.23
N LEU A 208 18.92 11.48 -7.73
CA LEU A 208 18.59 12.89 -7.59
C LEU A 208 17.51 13.05 -6.52
N PRO A 209 17.80 13.64 -5.35
CA PRO A 209 16.79 13.97 -4.37
C PRO A 209 15.89 15.09 -4.88
N LEU A 210 14.57 14.93 -4.70
CA LEU A 210 13.53 15.85 -5.16
C LEU A 210 12.95 16.65 -3.98
N ALA A 211 11.98 16.08 -3.29
CA ALA A 211 11.23 16.74 -2.23
C ALA A 211 11.43 16.06 -0.88
N GLU A 212 11.43 16.84 0.20
CA GLU A 212 11.40 16.29 1.56
C GLU A 212 10.01 15.72 1.85
N LEU A 213 9.98 14.43 2.23
CA LEU A 213 8.78 13.67 2.53
C LEU A 213 9.05 12.72 3.69
N GLY A 214 8.04 12.47 4.52
CA GLY A 214 8.09 11.48 5.59
C GLY A 214 8.02 10.05 5.06
N ILE A 215 9.06 9.59 4.36
CA ILE A 215 9.13 8.25 3.81
C ILE A 215 9.71 7.30 4.86
N PRO A 216 9.05 6.17 5.20
CA PRO A 216 9.60 5.20 6.15
C PRO A 216 10.97 4.68 5.69
N ALA A 217 11.99 4.78 6.54
CA ALA A 217 13.31 4.23 6.25
C ALA A 217 13.29 2.69 6.34
N LEU A 218 14.04 2.06 5.44
CA LEU A 218 14.25 0.62 5.40
C LEU A 218 15.58 0.29 6.11
N PRO A 219 15.54 -0.36 7.28
CA PRO A 219 16.75 -0.64 8.06
C PRO A 219 17.73 -1.56 7.31
N GLU A 220 17.25 -2.34 6.35
CA GLU A 220 18.06 -3.23 5.52
C GLU A 220 19.03 -2.48 4.60
N PHE A 221 18.77 -1.20 4.34
CA PHE A 221 19.60 -0.32 3.50
C PHE A 221 20.25 0.81 4.29
N ALA A 222 20.42 0.61 5.60
CA ALA A 222 21.18 1.53 6.44
C ALA A 222 22.66 1.52 6.06
N ALA A 223 23.26 2.70 5.99
CA ALA A 223 24.70 2.82 5.79
C ALA A 223 25.50 2.21 6.97
N PRO A 224 26.64 1.56 6.69
CA PRO A 224 27.49 1.07 7.76
C PRO A 224 27.91 2.22 8.70
N LYS A 225 27.69 2.05 10.01
CA LYS A 225 28.11 3.04 11.00
C LYS A 225 29.63 3.18 10.96
N ARG A 226 30.13 4.26 10.40
CA ARG A 226 31.56 4.62 10.46
C ARG A 226 31.81 5.32 11.78
N TRP A 227 32.67 4.74 12.61
CA TRP A 227 33.17 5.41 13.79
C TRP A 227 34.14 6.51 13.31
N SER A 228 33.81 7.78 13.54
CA SER A 228 34.78 8.87 13.46
C SER A 228 35.36 9.08 14.84
N PHE A 229 36.68 8.87 14.96
CA PHE A 229 37.45 9.22 16.15
C PHE A 229 37.84 10.68 16.10
#